data_bf8f69905c661af05e9e0704e1594588
#
_entry.id   bf8f69905c661af05e9e0704e1594588
#
_cell.length_a   1.000
_cell.length_b   1.000
_cell.length_c   1.000
_cell.angle_alpha   90.00
_cell.angle_beta   90.00
_cell.angle_gamma   90.00
#
_symmetry.space_group_name_H-M   'P 1'
#
loop_
_entity.id
_entity.type
_entity.pdbx_description
1 polymer ?
#
loop_
_entity_poly.entity_id
_entity_poly.type
_entity_poly.pdbx_seq_one_letter_code
_entity_poly.pdbx_strand_id
1 'polypeptide(L)'
;MKRSEKPIDRSPLRFKLGCAYYGARRRLKWLTMEHKFAKKRQAERLPVVYFTHRTPMRRKLKDLEMWMQENKVTNLKLAVARMDGLLLRPGEIFSYWRLIGKPTYRRGFLDGMILRNGKITPGVGGGLCQLANMIFWMTAHTPLTVIERHRHGYDVFPDANRTQPFASGATCFYPHVDLMIRNDTSEVFQLCLTVEKEDLVGEWRVASEPTVKYEVVERNHEMRLEIWGGYTRHNELYKQKLTLDGEFIDEELLVQNSAIMMYSPYLNEPGETKRYDGSQNNIWDDN
;
A
#
# COMPACT_ATOMS: atom_id res chain seq x y z
N MET A 1 -4.81 -4.06 22.40
CA MET A 1 -3.53 -3.98 21.64
C MET A 1 -2.88 -5.35 21.60
N LYS A 2 -2.72 -6.00 20.43
CA LYS A 2 -1.99 -7.27 20.34
C LYS A 2 -0.50 -6.97 20.51
N ARG A 3 0.15 -7.62 21.49
CA ARG A 3 1.62 -7.58 21.64
C ARG A 3 2.27 -8.01 20.33
N SER A 4 3.29 -7.28 19.87
CA SER A 4 4.11 -7.70 18.74
C SER A 4 5.00 -8.85 19.22
N GLU A 5 4.61 -10.07 18.88
CA GLU A 5 5.37 -11.27 19.22
C GLU A 5 6.55 -11.45 18.27
N LYS A 6 7.69 -11.92 18.84
CA LYS A 6 8.86 -12.29 18.04
C LYS A 6 8.48 -13.27 16.92
N PRO A 7 9.02 -13.15 15.70
CA PRO A 7 8.66 -14.05 14.60
C PRO A 7 9.04 -15.49 14.93
N ILE A 8 8.09 -16.40 14.74
CA ILE A 8 8.33 -17.83 14.88
C ILE A 8 8.70 -18.37 13.49
N ASP A 9 9.90 -18.92 13.34
CA ASP A 9 10.27 -19.65 12.12
C ASP A 9 9.47 -20.94 12.04
N ARG A 10 8.67 -21.02 10.98
CA ARG A 10 7.82 -22.20 10.71
C ARG A 10 8.53 -23.15 9.76
N SER A 11 8.40 -24.47 9.99
CA SER A 11 8.92 -25.46 9.05
C SER A 11 8.33 -25.26 7.64
N PRO A 12 9.08 -25.60 6.56
CA PRO A 12 8.62 -25.42 5.18
C PRO A 12 7.27 -26.10 4.89
N LEU A 13 7.02 -27.27 5.47
CA LEU A 13 5.76 -28.00 5.31
C LEU A 13 4.59 -27.23 5.96
N ARG A 14 4.77 -26.78 7.20
CA ARG A 14 3.76 -25.98 7.92
C ARG A 14 3.45 -24.68 7.19
N PHE A 15 4.47 -24.06 6.59
CA PHE A 15 4.28 -22.85 5.77
C PHE A 15 3.45 -23.16 4.52
N LYS A 16 3.77 -24.23 3.77
CA LYS A 16 3.01 -24.65 2.58
C LYS A 16 1.54 -24.98 2.90
N LEU A 17 1.30 -25.73 3.97
CA LEU A 17 -0.07 -26.07 4.42
C LEU A 17 -0.83 -24.81 4.84
N GLY A 18 -0.19 -23.88 5.56
CA GLY A 18 -0.77 -22.60 5.91
C GLY A 18 -1.16 -21.78 4.67
N CYS A 19 -0.29 -21.66 3.68
CA CYS A 19 -0.58 -20.99 2.42
C CYS A 19 -1.76 -21.63 1.67
N ALA A 20 -1.84 -22.96 1.65
CA ALA A 20 -2.95 -23.68 1.02
C ALA A 20 -4.28 -23.41 1.74
N TYR A 21 -4.29 -23.53 3.07
CA TYR A 21 -5.47 -23.27 3.90
C TYR A 21 -5.98 -21.84 3.75
N TYR A 22 -5.10 -20.84 3.96
CA TYR A 22 -5.50 -19.43 3.83
C TYR A 22 -5.87 -19.08 2.41
N GLY A 23 -5.24 -19.71 1.41
CA GLY A 23 -5.59 -19.57 0.00
C GLY A 23 -6.98 -20.09 -0.32
N ALA A 24 -7.36 -21.25 0.21
CA ALA A 24 -8.70 -21.81 0.05
C ALA A 24 -9.74 -20.92 0.75
N ARG A 25 -9.48 -20.50 1.99
CA ARG A 25 -10.34 -19.57 2.74
C ARG A 25 -10.52 -18.23 1.99
N ARG A 26 -9.47 -17.71 1.37
CA ARG A 26 -9.56 -16.48 0.56
C ARG A 26 -10.47 -16.67 -0.66
N ARG A 27 -10.32 -17.78 -1.38
CA ARG A 27 -11.18 -18.06 -2.54
C ARG A 27 -12.64 -18.18 -2.13
N LEU A 28 -12.91 -18.87 -1.01
CA LEU A 28 -14.27 -18.95 -0.46
C LEU A 28 -14.80 -17.54 -0.11
N LYS A 29 -14.00 -16.71 0.59
CA LYS A 29 -14.38 -15.32 0.89
C LYS A 29 -14.74 -14.54 -0.38
N TRP A 30 -13.95 -14.65 -1.46
CA TRP A 30 -14.26 -13.99 -2.73
C TRP A 30 -15.55 -14.48 -3.40
N LEU A 31 -15.96 -15.73 -3.15
CA LEU A 31 -17.20 -16.30 -3.69
C LEU A 31 -18.43 -15.91 -2.86
N THR A 32 -18.25 -15.76 -1.55
CA THR A 32 -19.37 -15.48 -0.61
C THR A 32 -19.59 -14.01 -0.29
N MET A 33 -18.75 -13.11 -0.82
CA MET A 33 -18.97 -11.68 -0.63
C MET A 33 -20.21 -11.20 -1.40
N GLU A 34 -21.09 -10.47 -0.74
CA GLU A 34 -22.32 -9.90 -1.30
C GLU A 34 -22.06 -8.89 -2.41
N HIS A 35 -20.98 -8.12 -2.26
CA HIS A 35 -20.62 -7.07 -3.20
C HIS A 35 -19.94 -7.63 -4.46
N LYS A 36 -20.21 -6.99 -5.59
CA LYS A 36 -19.55 -7.32 -6.86
C LYS A 36 -18.11 -6.79 -6.88
N PHE A 37 -17.22 -7.57 -7.44
CA PHE A 37 -15.84 -7.13 -7.67
C PHE A 37 -15.73 -6.34 -8.97
N ALA A 38 -15.04 -5.20 -8.89
CA ALA A 38 -14.69 -4.39 -10.05
C ALA A 38 -13.83 -5.20 -11.03
N LYS A 39 -14.18 -5.16 -12.31
CA LYS A 39 -13.49 -5.87 -13.39
C LYS A 39 -13.56 -5.16 -14.74
N LYS A 40 -14.48 -4.19 -14.88
CA LYS A 40 -14.59 -3.40 -16.11
C LYS A 40 -13.44 -2.40 -16.17
N ARG A 41 -12.84 -2.29 -17.33
CA ARG A 41 -11.80 -1.32 -17.63
C ARG A 41 -12.20 -0.47 -18.81
N GLN A 42 -11.77 0.76 -18.83
CA GLN A 42 -11.99 1.73 -19.89
C GLN A 42 -10.65 2.40 -20.21
N ALA A 43 -10.29 2.45 -21.48
CA ALA A 43 -9.05 3.09 -21.93
C ALA A 43 -9.15 4.62 -21.85
N GLU A 44 -10.31 5.17 -22.19
CA GLU A 44 -10.58 6.60 -22.06
C GLU A 44 -10.62 6.99 -20.58
N ARG A 45 -9.86 8.01 -20.23
CA ARG A 45 -9.75 8.48 -18.83
C ARG A 45 -10.91 9.40 -18.50
N LEU A 46 -11.48 9.24 -17.31
CA LEU A 46 -12.42 10.20 -16.77
C LEU A 46 -11.75 11.57 -16.64
N PRO A 47 -12.50 12.68 -16.85
CA PRO A 47 -11.90 13.99 -17.06
C PRO A 47 -11.18 14.56 -15.87
N VAL A 48 -11.68 14.30 -14.64
CA VAL A 48 -11.21 14.96 -13.42
C VAL A 48 -10.27 14.04 -12.63
N VAL A 49 -9.09 14.55 -12.26
CA VAL A 49 -8.19 13.87 -11.33
C VAL A 49 -8.63 14.18 -9.91
N TYR A 50 -9.09 13.16 -9.18
CA TYR A 50 -9.44 13.31 -7.77
C TYR A 50 -8.17 13.39 -6.90
N PHE A 51 -7.25 12.48 -7.14
CA PHE A 51 -5.95 12.45 -6.45
C PHE A 51 -4.91 11.74 -7.32
N THR A 52 -3.69 12.25 -7.30
CA THR A 52 -2.54 11.67 -8.00
C THR A 52 -1.40 11.39 -7.05
N HIS A 53 -0.62 10.35 -7.33
CA HIS A 53 0.61 10.05 -6.60
C HIS A 53 1.68 9.47 -7.52
N ARG A 54 2.91 9.90 -7.27
CA ARG A 54 4.11 9.47 -8.00
C ARG A 54 5.12 8.87 -7.02
N THR A 55 5.76 7.78 -7.37
CA THR A 55 6.78 7.15 -6.54
C THR A 55 7.92 6.57 -7.39
N PRO A 56 9.20 6.86 -7.06
CA PRO A 56 10.33 6.31 -7.79
C PRO A 56 10.37 4.79 -7.67
N MET A 57 10.58 4.13 -8.81
CA MET A 57 10.66 2.68 -8.85
C MET A 57 12.03 2.15 -8.45
N ARG A 58 13.08 2.93 -8.67
CA ARG A 58 14.44 2.55 -8.30
C ARG A 58 14.91 3.35 -7.09
N ARG A 59 15.36 2.66 -6.06
CA ARG A 59 15.91 3.28 -4.84
C ARG A 59 17.31 2.75 -4.61
N LYS A 60 18.27 3.63 -4.36
CA LYS A 60 19.62 3.25 -3.93
C LYS A 60 19.54 2.79 -2.47
N LEU A 61 19.36 1.51 -2.23
CA LEU A 61 19.41 0.89 -0.92
C LEU A 61 20.75 0.15 -0.81
N LYS A 62 21.51 0.40 0.27
CA LYS A 62 22.90 -0.06 0.42
C LYS A 62 23.11 -1.57 0.19
N ASP A 63 22.11 -2.38 0.53
CA ASP A 63 22.20 -3.85 0.51
C ASP A 63 21.30 -4.51 -0.56
N LEU A 64 20.77 -3.73 -1.50
CA LEU A 64 19.88 -4.25 -2.52
C LEU A 64 20.54 -4.31 -3.89
N GLU A 65 20.64 -5.52 -4.43
CA GLU A 65 21.17 -5.74 -5.77
C GLU A 65 20.26 -5.12 -6.83
N MET A 66 20.84 -4.36 -7.76
CA MET A 66 20.11 -3.58 -8.78
C MET A 66 19.22 -4.46 -9.68
N TRP A 67 19.62 -5.71 -9.96
CA TRP A 67 18.81 -6.61 -10.78
C TRP A 67 17.43 -6.88 -10.17
N MET A 68 17.30 -6.91 -8.83
CA MET A 68 15.99 -7.05 -8.17
C MET A 68 15.10 -5.81 -8.42
N GLN A 69 15.70 -4.63 -8.55
CA GLN A 69 14.99 -3.40 -8.87
C GLN A 69 14.52 -3.39 -10.33
N GLU A 70 15.34 -3.84 -11.27
CA GLU A 70 14.95 -3.96 -12.68
C GLU A 70 13.84 -5.00 -12.85
N ASN A 71 13.96 -6.15 -12.22
CA ASN A 71 12.91 -7.17 -12.23
C ASN A 71 11.60 -6.65 -11.59
N LYS A 72 11.69 -5.82 -10.55
CA LYS A 72 10.52 -5.16 -9.96
C LYS A 72 9.80 -4.29 -10.99
N VAL A 73 10.52 -3.51 -11.81
CA VAL A 73 9.90 -2.69 -12.86
C VAL A 73 9.10 -3.57 -13.82
N THR A 74 9.66 -4.71 -14.24
CA THR A 74 8.94 -5.70 -15.06
C THR A 74 7.68 -6.21 -14.37
N ASN A 75 7.78 -6.58 -13.08
CA ASN A 75 6.63 -7.04 -12.30
C ASN A 75 5.54 -5.96 -12.18
N LEU A 76 5.94 -4.69 -11.97
CA LEU A 76 5.02 -3.56 -11.90
C LEU A 76 4.30 -3.33 -13.24
N LYS A 77 5.00 -3.37 -14.38
CA LYS A 77 4.40 -3.26 -15.72
C LYS A 77 3.32 -4.33 -15.94
N LEU A 78 3.59 -5.58 -15.57
CA LEU A 78 2.64 -6.68 -15.69
C LEU A 78 1.41 -6.51 -14.80
N ALA A 79 1.59 -5.97 -13.61
CA ALA A 79 0.49 -5.70 -12.67
C ALA A 79 -0.34 -4.50 -13.12
N VAL A 80 0.30 -3.40 -13.51
CA VAL A 80 -0.35 -2.19 -14.05
C VAL A 80 -1.22 -2.53 -15.25
N ALA A 81 -0.72 -3.29 -16.22
CA ALA A 81 -1.46 -3.70 -17.40
C ALA A 81 -2.77 -4.47 -17.10
N ARG A 82 -2.94 -4.96 -15.87
CA ARG A 82 -4.16 -5.65 -15.43
C ARG A 82 -5.14 -4.77 -14.70
N MET A 83 -4.71 -3.61 -14.24
CA MET A 83 -5.52 -2.72 -13.39
C MET A 83 -5.74 -1.34 -13.99
N ASP A 84 -4.87 -0.90 -14.90
CA ASP A 84 -5.02 0.41 -15.54
C ASP A 84 -6.38 0.53 -16.24
N GLY A 85 -7.02 1.68 -16.04
CA GLY A 85 -8.36 1.97 -16.56
C GLY A 85 -9.52 1.30 -15.81
N LEU A 86 -9.26 0.63 -14.65
CA LEU A 86 -10.30 -0.06 -13.89
C LEU A 86 -11.36 0.92 -13.39
N LEU A 87 -12.60 0.64 -13.68
CA LEU A 87 -13.75 1.36 -13.14
C LEU A 87 -14.23 0.70 -11.85
N LEU A 88 -14.24 1.45 -10.77
CA LEU A 88 -14.78 1.07 -9.46
C LEU A 88 -16.12 1.79 -9.28
N ARG A 89 -17.21 1.08 -9.58
CA ARG A 89 -18.57 1.62 -9.52
C ARG A 89 -19.11 1.64 -8.09
N PRO A 90 -20.17 2.40 -7.83
CA PRO A 90 -20.91 2.34 -6.57
C PRO A 90 -21.19 0.89 -6.12
N GLY A 91 -20.86 0.57 -4.88
CA GLY A 91 -21.02 -0.77 -4.30
C GLY A 91 -20.01 -1.83 -4.76
N GLU A 92 -19.13 -1.54 -5.72
CA GLU A 92 -18.12 -2.51 -6.17
C GLU A 92 -16.89 -2.51 -5.25
N ILE A 93 -16.18 -3.65 -5.27
CA ILE A 93 -14.93 -3.87 -4.53
C ILE A 93 -13.77 -4.04 -5.50
N PHE A 94 -12.73 -3.24 -5.30
CA PHE A 94 -11.39 -3.51 -5.79
C PHE A 94 -10.72 -4.58 -4.92
N SER A 95 -10.09 -5.59 -5.54
CA SER A 95 -9.24 -6.56 -4.86
C SER A 95 -7.94 -6.71 -5.65
N TYR A 96 -6.83 -6.37 -5.02
CA TYR A 96 -5.51 -6.35 -5.64
C TYR A 96 -5.15 -7.70 -6.26
N TRP A 97 -5.27 -8.78 -5.48
CA TRP A 97 -4.91 -10.11 -5.95
C TRP A 97 -5.93 -10.75 -6.90
N ARG A 98 -7.19 -10.35 -6.81
CA ARG A 98 -8.21 -10.84 -7.76
C ARG A 98 -7.96 -10.29 -9.17
N LEU A 99 -7.45 -9.07 -9.28
CA LEU A 99 -7.11 -8.44 -10.55
C LEU A 99 -5.77 -8.95 -11.11
N ILE A 100 -4.72 -8.96 -10.30
CA ILE A 100 -3.40 -9.41 -10.75
C ILE A 100 -3.36 -10.93 -10.94
N GLY A 101 -3.96 -11.69 -10.02
CA GLY A 101 -3.84 -13.13 -9.93
C GLY A 101 -2.46 -13.56 -9.41
N LYS A 102 -2.20 -14.88 -9.35
CA LYS A 102 -0.94 -15.44 -8.84
C LYS A 102 0.24 -15.03 -9.72
N PRO A 103 1.26 -14.35 -9.18
CA PRO A 103 2.50 -14.10 -9.91
C PRO A 103 3.26 -15.41 -10.12
N THR A 104 3.62 -15.70 -11.36
CA THR A 104 4.38 -16.91 -11.74
C THR A 104 5.30 -16.60 -12.90
N TYR A 105 6.39 -17.35 -13.08
CA TYR A 105 7.28 -17.22 -14.23
C TYR A 105 6.54 -17.42 -15.57
N ARG A 106 5.60 -18.36 -15.64
CA ARG A 106 4.75 -18.57 -16.83
C ARG A 106 3.95 -17.35 -17.27
N ARG A 107 3.69 -16.42 -16.33
CA ARG A 107 2.99 -15.16 -16.60
C ARG A 107 3.93 -13.98 -16.77
N GLY A 108 5.24 -14.25 -16.89
CA GLY A 108 6.29 -13.26 -17.10
C GLY A 108 6.80 -12.58 -15.83
N PHE A 109 6.30 -12.93 -14.63
CA PHE A 109 6.80 -12.35 -13.39
C PHE A 109 8.19 -12.91 -13.07
N LEU A 110 9.05 -12.03 -12.57
CA LEU A 110 10.44 -12.31 -12.25
C LEU A 110 10.68 -12.25 -10.75
N ASP A 111 11.84 -12.80 -10.33
CA ASP A 111 12.27 -12.63 -8.95
C ASP A 111 12.63 -11.18 -8.66
N GLY A 112 12.05 -10.63 -7.63
CA GLY A 112 12.36 -9.31 -7.11
C GLY A 112 12.41 -9.36 -5.59
N MET A 113 12.56 -8.19 -4.95
CA MET A 113 12.67 -8.09 -3.50
C MET A 113 11.37 -8.51 -2.80
N ILE A 114 11.46 -9.50 -1.91
CA ILE A 114 10.42 -9.88 -0.94
C ILE A 114 10.95 -9.68 0.47
N LEU A 115 10.14 -9.07 1.34
CA LEU A 115 10.43 -8.98 2.76
C LEU A 115 9.81 -10.19 3.49
N ARG A 116 10.66 -11.06 4.03
CA ARG A 116 10.23 -12.24 4.77
C ARG A 116 10.92 -12.28 6.14
N ASN A 117 10.13 -12.30 7.23
CA ASN A 117 10.62 -12.32 8.62
C ASN A 117 11.70 -11.22 8.91
N GLY A 118 11.49 -10.01 8.37
CA GLY A 118 12.45 -8.91 8.52
C GLY A 118 13.71 -9.01 7.65
N LYS A 119 13.83 -10.01 6.78
CA LYS A 119 14.96 -10.19 5.85
C LYS A 119 14.52 -9.98 4.40
N ILE A 120 15.39 -9.38 3.61
CA ILE A 120 15.22 -9.22 2.17
C ILE A 120 15.65 -10.52 1.50
N THR A 121 14.77 -11.09 0.66
CA THR A 121 15.03 -12.30 -0.12
C THR A 121 14.46 -12.15 -1.52
N PRO A 122 15.05 -12.79 -2.56
CA PRO A 122 14.46 -12.84 -3.89
C PRO A 122 13.20 -13.72 -3.90
N GLY A 123 12.24 -13.37 -4.77
CA GLY A 123 11.06 -14.21 -5.01
C GLY A 123 10.16 -13.66 -6.10
N VAL A 124 9.41 -14.57 -6.73
CA VAL A 124 8.56 -14.28 -7.90
C VAL A 124 7.51 -13.22 -7.57
N GLY A 125 7.45 -12.17 -8.37
CA GLY A 125 6.55 -11.03 -8.15
C GLY A 125 7.04 -10.09 -7.05
N GLY A 126 8.32 -10.17 -6.66
CA GLY A 126 8.91 -9.24 -5.69
C GLY A 126 8.80 -7.80 -6.16
N GLY A 127 8.58 -6.89 -5.19
CA GLY A 127 8.37 -5.46 -5.43
C GLY A 127 6.93 -5.03 -5.68
N LEU A 128 5.98 -5.94 -5.86
CA LEU A 128 4.56 -5.62 -6.10
C LEU A 128 3.89 -4.87 -4.95
N CYS A 129 4.43 -4.95 -3.72
CA CYS A 129 3.93 -4.14 -2.60
C CYS A 129 4.04 -2.63 -2.86
N GLN A 130 4.97 -2.17 -3.71
CA GLN A 130 5.06 -0.75 -4.07
C GLN A 130 3.77 -0.24 -4.72
N LEU A 131 3.20 -1.02 -5.64
CA LEU A 131 1.92 -0.67 -6.28
C LEU A 131 0.75 -0.69 -5.28
N ALA A 132 0.74 -1.68 -4.38
CA ALA A 132 -0.28 -1.73 -3.31
C ALA A 132 -0.15 -0.55 -2.34
N ASN A 133 1.08 -0.15 -1.99
CA ASN A 133 1.34 1.05 -1.18
C ASN A 133 0.78 2.31 -1.85
N MET A 134 1.08 2.49 -3.14
CA MET A 134 0.58 3.63 -3.93
C MET A 134 -0.94 3.66 -3.95
N ILE A 135 -1.60 2.55 -4.29
CA ILE A 135 -3.07 2.49 -4.38
C ILE A 135 -3.70 2.78 -3.01
N PHE A 136 -3.16 2.21 -1.92
CA PHE A 136 -3.64 2.50 -0.58
C PHE A 136 -3.51 3.98 -0.23
N TRP A 137 -2.32 4.57 -0.49
CA TRP A 137 -2.07 5.98 -0.22
C TRP A 137 -3.01 6.90 -0.99
N MET A 138 -3.18 6.66 -2.29
CA MET A 138 -4.14 7.42 -3.08
C MET A 138 -5.57 7.28 -2.57
N THR A 139 -5.95 6.07 -2.15
CA THR A 139 -7.29 5.81 -1.60
C THR A 139 -7.54 6.55 -0.29
N ALA A 140 -6.52 6.71 0.54
CA ALA A 140 -6.60 7.47 1.79
C ALA A 140 -6.96 8.96 1.56
N HIS A 141 -6.71 9.48 0.36
CA HIS A 141 -7.04 10.85 -0.05
C HIS A 141 -8.32 10.94 -0.91
N THR A 142 -9.21 9.95 -0.81
CA THR A 142 -10.48 9.89 -1.53
C THR A 142 -11.61 9.46 -0.59
N PRO A 143 -12.90 9.60 -0.96
CA PRO A 143 -14.01 9.07 -0.17
C PRO A 143 -14.14 7.54 -0.22
N LEU A 144 -13.28 6.84 -0.94
CA LEU A 144 -13.30 5.38 -1.00
C LEU A 144 -12.93 4.75 0.34
N THR A 145 -13.54 3.59 0.63
CA THR A 145 -13.39 2.86 1.90
C THR A 145 -12.41 1.70 1.76
N VAL A 146 -11.36 1.70 2.58
CA VAL A 146 -10.43 0.56 2.68
C VAL A 146 -11.03 -0.51 3.59
N ILE A 147 -11.45 -1.65 3.01
CA ILE A 147 -12.12 -2.74 3.76
C ILE A 147 -11.18 -3.89 4.14
N GLU A 148 -10.00 -3.97 3.52
CA GLU A 148 -8.95 -4.89 3.91
C GLU A 148 -7.59 -4.30 3.58
N ARG A 149 -6.73 -4.25 4.57
CA ARG A 149 -5.34 -3.82 4.45
C ARG A 149 -4.48 -4.59 5.43
N HIS A 150 -3.31 -4.94 5.00
CA HIS A 150 -2.25 -5.53 5.82
C HIS A 150 -1.00 -4.68 5.72
N ARG A 151 -0.10 -4.82 6.68
CA ARG A 151 1.22 -4.21 6.67
C ARG A 151 2.28 -5.19 7.15
N HIS A 152 3.54 -4.88 6.88
CA HIS A 152 4.64 -5.61 7.47
C HIS A 152 4.69 -5.41 8.98
N GLY A 153 4.93 -6.49 9.74
CA GLY A 153 5.13 -6.43 11.19
C GLY A 153 6.50 -5.87 11.60
N TYR A 154 7.36 -5.57 10.61
CA TYR A 154 8.72 -5.09 10.80
C TYR A 154 8.94 -3.77 10.10
N ASP A 155 9.56 -2.83 10.81
CA ASP A 155 10.15 -1.62 10.22
C ASP A 155 11.63 -1.91 9.95
N VAL A 156 11.98 -2.05 8.66
CA VAL A 156 13.33 -2.44 8.23
C VAL A 156 14.12 -1.28 7.65
N PHE A 157 13.49 -0.14 7.41
CA PHE A 157 14.10 1.01 6.77
C PHE A 157 14.06 2.22 7.70
N PRO A 158 15.22 2.80 8.09
CA PRO A 158 15.25 4.08 8.79
C PRO A 158 14.54 5.19 8.03
N ASP A 159 14.11 6.22 8.75
CA ASP A 159 13.38 7.39 8.19
C ASP A 159 14.28 8.38 7.43
N ALA A 160 15.18 7.91 6.60
CA ALA A 160 15.93 8.80 5.72
C ALA A 160 14.98 9.34 4.64
N ASN A 161 14.70 10.65 4.66
CA ASN A 161 13.92 11.37 3.64
C ASN A 161 12.53 10.79 3.35
N ARG A 162 11.80 10.40 4.38
CA ARG A 162 10.44 9.86 4.25
C ARG A 162 9.43 10.98 4.06
N THR A 163 8.74 11.02 2.92
CA THR A 163 7.68 12.00 2.60
C THR A 163 6.28 11.55 3.05
N GLN A 164 6.14 10.32 3.49
CA GLN A 164 4.87 9.75 3.95
C GLN A 164 5.01 9.28 5.39
N PRO A 165 3.91 9.24 6.18
CA PRO A 165 3.93 8.73 7.54
C PRO A 165 4.47 7.31 7.63
N PHE A 166 4.96 6.94 8.80
CA PHE A 166 5.32 5.56 9.09
C PHE A 166 4.14 4.62 8.79
N ALA A 167 4.43 3.53 8.10
CA ALA A 167 3.48 2.48 7.78
C ALA A 167 2.22 2.94 7.00
N SER A 168 2.32 4.00 6.18
CA SER A 168 1.28 4.48 5.26
C SER A 168 1.08 3.60 4.01
N GLY A 169 1.65 2.41 3.97
CA GLY A 169 1.52 1.49 2.85
C GLY A 169 0.62 0.29 3.12
N ALA A 170 0.49 -0.59 2.12
CA ALA A 170 -0.20 -1.86 2.18
C ALA A 170 0.70 -3.01 1.73
N THR A 171 0.83 -4.03 2.57
CA THR A 171 1.55 -5.26 2.23
C THR A 171 0.62 -6.23 1.53
N CYS A 172 1.12 -6.88 0.49
CA CYS A 172 0.39 -7.88 -0.26
C CYS A 172 1.16 -9.19 -0.37
N PHE A 173 0.48 -10.33 -0.13
CA PHE A 173 0.99 -11.68 -0.34
C PHE A 173 -0.12 -12.59 -0.87
N TYR A 174 0.10 -13.10 -2.09
CA TYR A 174 -0.92 -13.91 -2.78
C TYR A 174 -1.24 -15.22 -2.06
N PRO A 175 -2.51 -15.58 -1.95
CA PRO A 175 -3.71 -14.80 -2.27
C PRO A 175 -4.35 -14.12 -1.06
N HIS A 176 -3.87 -14.37 0.17
CA HIS A 176 -4.63 -14.13 1.40
C HIS A 176 -4.28 -12.83 2.13
N VAL A 177 -3.18 -12.19 1.78
CA VAL A 177 -2.82 -10.84 2.25
C VAL A 177 -3.14 -9.89 1.11
N ASP A 178 -4.34 -9.33 1.10
CA ASP A 178 -4.89 -8.54 0.00
C ASP A 178 -5.06 -7.07 0.39
N LEU A 179 -5.19 -6.20 -0.59
CA LEU A 179 -5.72 -4.86 -0.45
C LEU A 179 -7.09 -4.83 -1.10
N MET A 180 -8.11 -4.50 -0.32
CA MET A 180 -9.48 -4.40 -0.82
C MET A 180 -10.06 -3.03 -0.49
N ILE A 181 -10.67 -2.41 -1.50
CA ILE A 181 -11.26 -1.08 -1.44
C ILE A 181 -12.68 -1.15 -1.94
N ARG A 182 -13.63 -0.55 -1.24
CA ARG A 182 -15.02 -0.48 -1.63
C ARG A 182 -15.39 0.96 -1.99
N ASN A 183 -16.20 1.10 -3.01
CA ASN A 183 -16.78 2.37 -3.37
C ASN A 183 -18.17 2.51 -2.72
N ASP A 184 -18.24 3.27 -1.64
CA ASP A 184 -19.49 3.56 -0.93
C ASP A 184 -20.14 4.88 -1.38
N THR A 185 -19.58 5.52 -2.42
CA THR A 185 -20.11 6.76 -2.99
C THR A 185 -21.11 6.49 -4.11
N SER A 186 -21.75 7.53 -4.60
CA SER A 186 -22.62 7.49 -5.78
C SER A 186 -21.86 7.63 -7.11
N GLU A 187 -20.56 7.98 -7.07
CA GLU A 187 -19.75 8.24 -8.25
C GLU A 187 -18.92 7.03 -8.69
N VAL A 188 -18.55 7.00 -9.95
CA VAL A 188 -17.61 6.00 -10.49
C VAL A 188 -16.19 6.54 -10.35
N PHE A 189 -15.32 5.76 -9.72
CA PHE A 189 -13.89 6.03 -9.66
C PHE A 189 -13.15 5.20 -10.72
N GLN A 190 -12.22 5.83 -11.42
CA GLN A 190 -11.34 5.14 -12.36
C GLN A 190 -9.91 5.13 -11.81
N LEU A 191 -9.33 3.94 -11.70
CA LEU A 191 -7.91 3.77 -11.36
C LEU A 191 -7.09 3.85 -12.64
N CYS A 192 -6.27 4.88 -12.76
CA CYS A 192 -5.33 5.05 -13.85
C CYS A 192 -3.90 4.88 -13.34
N LEU A 193 -3.13 4.02 -14.00
CA LEU A 193 -1.78 3.65 -13.59
C LEU A 193 -0.83 3.71 -14.78
N THR A 194 0.36 4.28 -14.58
CA THR A 194 1.39 4.38 -15.61
C THR A 194 2.75 4.02 -15.03
N VAL A 195 3.53 3.26 -15.77
CA VAL A 195 4.95 3.01 -15.48
C VAL A 195 5.76 3.88 -16.42
N GLU A 196 6.32 4.95 -15.89
CA GLU A 196 7.22 5.85 -16.60
C GLU A 196 8.67 5.33 -16.56
N LYS A 197 9.63 6.12 -17.03
CA LYS A 197 11.04 5.71 -17.05
C LYS A 197 11.59 5.43 -15.66
N GLU A 198 11.34 6.33 -14.71
CA GLU A 198 11.86 6.25 -13.34
C GLU A 198 10.75 6.01 -12.31
N ASP A 199 9.52 6.44 -12.61
CA ASP A 199 8.44 6.51 -11.67
C ASP A 199 7.27 5.58 -12.00
N LEU A 200 6.60 5.15 -10.95
CA LEU A 200 5.25 4.61 -10.98
C LEU A 200 4.29 5.75 -10.66
N VAL A 201 3.35 6.02 -11.56
CA VAL A 201 2.35 7.09 -11.42
C VAL A 201 0.97 6.47 -11.31
N GLY A 202 0.17 6.97 -10.39
CA GLY A 202 -1.20 6.54 -10.18
C GLY A 202 -2.14 7.72 -9.99
N GLU A 203 -3.39 7.54 -10.45
CA GLU A 203 -4.47 8.50 -10.29
C GLU A 203 -5.77 7.78 -9.95
N TRP A 204 -6.54 8.36 -9.03
CA TRP A 204 -7.97 8.14 -8.97
C TRP A 204 -8.65 9.27 -9.74
N ARG A 205 -9.50 8.92 -10.69
CA ARG A 205 -10.20 9.87 -11.54
C ARG A 205 -11.72 9.69 -11.41
N VAL A 206 -12.46 10.78 -11.60
CA VAL A 206 -13.93 10.84 -11.51
C VAL A 206 -14.50 11.63 -12.69
N ALA A 207 -15.82 11.59 -12.84
CA ALA A 207 -16.50 12.34 -13.92
C ALA A 207 -16.75 13.80 -13.53
N SER A 208 -16.97 14.09 -12.25
CA SER A 208 -17.38 15.40 -11.71
C SER A 208 -16.32 15.99 -10.81
N GLU A 209 -16.26 17.32 -10.72
CA GLU A 209 -15.36 17.99 -9.79
C GLU A 209 -15.68 17.62 -8.33
N PRO A 210 -14.66 17.28 -7.52
CA PRO A 210 -14.85 17.02 -6.11
C PRO A 210 -15.35 18.26 -5.39
N THR A 211 -16.23 18.08 -4.42
CA THR A 211 -16.70 19.16 -3.52
C THR A 211 -15.95 19.19 -2.19
N VAL A 212 -15.15 18.16 -1.92
CA VAL A 212 -14.35 18.02 -0.71
C VAL A 212 -13.01 17.37 -1.05
N LYS A 213 -12.01 17.62 -0.21
CA LYS A 213 -10.70 16.96 -0.26
C LYS A 213 -10.45 16.14 1.00
N TYR A 214 -9.53 15.20 0.90
CA TYR A 214 -9.12 14.35 2.03
C TYR A 214 -7.62 14.46 2.24
N GLU A 215 -7.23 14.60 3.50
CA GLU A 215 -5.83 14.65 3.93
C GLU A 215 -5.57 13.56 4.97
N VAL A 216 -4.32 13.07 5.01
CA VAL A 216 -3.89 12.08 6.01
C VAL A 216 -3.06 12.78 7.08
N VAL A 217 -3.48 12.61 8.34
CA VAL A 217 -2.79 13.18 9.51
C VAL A 217 -2.24 12.04 10.36
N GLU A 218 -0.97 12.14 10.74
CA GLU A 218 -0.32 11.21 11.68
C GLU A 218 -0.47 11.74 13.11
N ARG A 219 -0.89 10.84 14.02
CA ARG A 219 -0.97 11.12 15.46
C ARG A 219 -0.34 10.00 16.27
N ASN A 220 -0.04 10.29 17.53
CA ASN A 220 0.45 9.32 18.50
C ASN A 220 1.66 8.52 18.00
N HIS A 221 2.56 9.21 17.28
CA HIS A 221 3.80 8.59 16.80
C HIS A 221 4.77 8.44 17.97
N GLU A 222 5.12 7.20 18.28
CA GLU A 222 6.03 6.88 19.36
C GLU A 222 6.93 5.69 19.02
N MET A 223 8.11 5.69 19.64
CA MET A 223 9.02 4.55 19.64
C MET A 223 9.17 4.08 21.09
N ARG A 224 8.96 2.79 21.33
CA ARG A 224 9.02 2.19 22.66
C ARG A 224 10.16 1.19 22.75
N LEU A 225 10.93 1.26 23.83
CA LEU A 225 11.83 0.19 24.20
C LEU A 225 11.01 -0.93 24.87
N GLU A 226 11.11 -2.12 24.33
CA GLU A 226 10.41 -3.31 24.83
C GLU A 226 11.25 -4.08 25.85
N ILE A 227 10.59 -4.83 26.74
CA ILE A 227 11.23 -5.62 27.80
C ILE A 227 12.27 -6.61 27.24
N TRP A 228 12.07 -7.07 26.00
CA TRP A 228 12.99 -7.98 25.31
C TRP A 228 14.20 -7.30 24.66
N GLY A 229 14.42 -6.01 24.92
CA GLY A 229 15.61 -5.25 24.48
C GLY A 229 15.58 -4.73 23.06
N GLY A 230 14.44 -4.80 22.35
CA GLY A 230 14.23 -4.21 21.02
C GLY A 230 13.28 -3.04 21.08
N TYR A 231 13.12 -2.36 19.94
CA TYR A 231 12.20 -1.23 19.82
C TYR A 231 10.97 -1.58 18.99
N THR A 232 9.84 -0.99 19.36
CA THR A 232 8.64 -0.98 18.55
C THR A 232 8.28 0.46 18.21
N ARG A 233 7.68 0.64 17.00
CA ARG A 233 7.22 1.93 16.52
C ARG A 233 5.72 1.89 16.31
N HIS A 234 5.04 2.93 16.78
CA HIS A 234 3.60 3.04 16.75
C HIS A 234 3.19 4.38 16.15
N ASN A 235 2.07 4.42 15.46
CA ASN A 235 1.35 5.63 15.08
C ASN A 235 -0.10 5.34 14.76
N GLU A 236 -0.87 6.39 14.63
CA GLU A 236 -2.24 6.38 14.13
C GLU A 236 -2.34 7.31 12.94
N LEU A 237 -2.99 6.85 11.87
CA LEU A 237 -3.29 7.68 10.72
C LEU A 237 -4.79 7.97 10.71
N TYR A 238 -5.12 9.23 10.63
CA TYR A 238 -6.48 9.74 10.50
C TYR A 238 -6.68 10.29 9.10
N LYS A 239 -7.86 10.06 8.54
CA LYS A 239 -8.29 10.61 7.27
C LYS A 239 -9.24 11.76 7.59
N GLN A 240 -8.79 12.97 7.33
CA GLN A 240 -9.58 14.18 7.51
C GLN A 240 -10.32 14.53 6.23
N LYS A 241 -11.58 14.87 6.37
CA LYS A 241 -12.42 15.43 5.32
C LYS A 241 -12.45 16.95 5.48
N LEU A 242 -12.12 17.66 4.43
CA LEU A 242 -12.02 19.11 4.42
C LEU A 242 -12.86 19.69 3.28
N THR A 243 -13.28 20.95 3.42
CA THR A 243 -13.76 21.75 2.28
C THR A 243 -12.61 21.98 1.30
N LEU A 244 -12.88 22.47 0.10
CA LEU A 244 -11.85 22.82 -0.86
C LEU A 244 -10.95 23.95 -0.33
N ASP A 245 -11.50 24.87 0.47
CA ASP A 245 -10.77 25.95 1.13
C ASP A 245 -9.95 25.49 2.34
N GLY A 246 -10.07 24.22 2.73
CA GLY A 246 -9.27 23.62 3.81
C GLY A 246 -9.95 23.65 5.19
N GLU A 247 -11.22 24.02 5.30
CA GLU A 247 -11.94 23.95 6.55
C GLU A 247 -12.26 22.51 6.94
N PHE A 248 -12.08 22.19 8.21
CA PHE A 248 -12.34 20.86 8.76
C PHE A 248 -13.83 20.54 8.77
N ILE A 249 -14.20 19.37 8.25
CA ILE A 249 -15.57 18.86 8.26
C ILE A 249 -15.69 17.67 9.22
N ASP A 250 -14.82 16.65 9.06
CA ASP A 250 -14.89 15.38 9.78
C ASP A 250 -13.57 14.63 9.70
N GLU A 251 -13.37 13.64 10.58
CA GLU A 251 -12.23 12.73 10.49
C GLU A 251 -12.59 11.31 10.92
N GLU A 252 -11.91 10.35 10.32
CA GLU A 252 -12.01 8.95 10.69
C GLU A 252 -10.63 8.34 10.96
N LEU A 253 -10.55 7.42 11.92
CA LEU A 253 -9.34 6.62 12.12
C LEU A 253 -9.15 5.68 10.93
N LEU A 254 -8.17 5.97 10.09
CA LEU A 254 -7.84 5.14 8.94
C LEU A 254 -7.13 3.86 9.35
N VAL A 255 -6.07 3.95 10.16
CA VAL A 255 -5.29 2.79 10.64
C VAL A 255 -4.53 3.09 11.92
N GLN A 256 -4.36 2.05 12.76
CA GLN A 256 -3.38 2.01 13.85
C GLN A 256 -2.23 1.09 13.44
N ASN A 257 -1.01 1.56 13.56
CA ASN A 257 0.19 0.83 13.21
C ASN A 257 1.03 0.51 14.44
N SER A 258 1.64 -0.69 14.42
CA SER A 258 2.65 -1.10 15.40
C SER A 258 3.65 -2.03 14.71
N ALA A 259 4.94 -1.76 14.72
CA ALA A 259 5.99 -2.57 14.10
C ALA A 259 7.19 -2.77 15.02
N ILE A 260 7.84 -3.91 14.87
CA ILE A 260 9.15 -4.16 15.45
C ILE A 260 10.19 -3.46 14.58
N MET A 261 10.99 -2.58 15.17
CA MET A 261 12.10 -1.93 14.48
C MET A 261 13.27 -2.91 14.35
N MET A 262 13.81 -3.02 13.14
CA MET A 262 14.97 -3.88 12.84
C MET A 262 16.29 -3.10 12.90
N TYR A 263 16.23 -1.85 13.36
CA TYR A 263 17.35 -0.95 13.56
C TYR A 263 17.20 -0.23 14.90
N SER A 264 18.32 0.25 15.46
CA SER A 264 18.28 1.07 16.68
C SER A 264 17.87 2.50 16.32
N PRO A 265 16.81 3.04 16.93
CA PRO A 265 16.44 4.43 16.69
C PRO A 265 17.46 5.34 17.38
N TYR A 266 18.30 6.03 16.65
CA TYR A 266 19.00 7.18 17.18
C TYR A 266 18.00 8.34 17.18
N LEU A 267 17.55 8.66 18.40
CA LEU A 267 16.82 9.82 18.86
C LEU A 267 16.42 10.84 17.77
N ASN A 268 15.24 10.68 17.21
CA ASN A 268 14.49 11.78 16.64
C ASN A 268 13.44 12.19 17.68
N GLU A 269 13.34 13.49 17.96
CA GLU A 269 12.48 14.05 18.98
C GLU A 269 11.00 13.68 18.79
N PRO A 270 10.22 13.49 19.88
CA PRO A 270 8.79 13.21 19.79
C PRO A 270 8.01 14.50 19.57
N GLY A 271 7.03 14.46 18.71
CA GLY A 271 5.82 15.22 18.89
C GLY A 271 5.54 16.43 18.00
N GLU A 272 5.55 16.32 16.68
CA GLU A 272 4.76 17.25 15.85
C GLU A 272 3.71 16.49 15.01
N THR A 273 2.48 17.01 15.01
CA THR A 273 1.43 16.53 14.11
C THR A 273 1.79 16.93 12.68
N LYS A 274 2.20 15.95 11.86
CA LYS A 274 2.53 16.18 10.45
C LYS A 274 1.30 15.93 9.57
N ARG A 275 0.98 16.89 8.72
CA ARG A 275 -0.03 16.74 7.67
C ARG A 275 0.66 16.29 6.38
N TYR A 276 0.04 15.35 5.69
CA TYR A 276 0.53 14.80 4.43
C TYR A 276 -0.58 14.97 3.38
N ASP A 277 -0.52 16.05 2.62
CA ASP A 277 -1.51 16.40 1.58
C ASP A 277 -1.28 15.67 0.25
N GLY A 278 -0.20 14.92 0.15
CA GLY A 278 0.16 14.20 -1.07
C GLY A 278 0.77 15.06 -2.18
N SER A 279 0.81 16.38 -2.00
CA SER A 279 1.32 17.31 -3.02
C SER A 279 2.85 17.37 -3.07
N GLN A 280 3.56 16.84 -2.07
CA GLN A 280 5.02 16.79 -2.08
C GLN A 280 5.52 15.71 -3.05
N ASN A 281 5.43 16.05 -4.33
CA ASN A 281 6.20 15.41 -5.37
C ASN A 281 7.63 15.93 -5.30
N ASN A 282 8.55 14.97 -5.09
CA ASN A 282 9.96 15.11 -5.42
C ASN A 282 10.75 16.23 -4.72
N ILE A 283 11.37 15.89 -3.62
CA ILE A 283 12.69 16.44 -3.32
C ILE A 283 13.65 15.25 -3.22
N TRP A 284 14.02 14.72 -4.37
CA TRP A 284 15.21 13.89 -4.55
C TRP A 284 16.08 14.56 -5.60
N ASP A 285 16.35 15.87 -5.42
CA ASP A 285 17.41 16.56 -6.14
C ASP A 285 18.52 16.89 -5.15
N ASP A 286 19.70 16.44 -5.56
CA ASP A 286 21.04 16.83 -5.12
C ASP A 286 21.48 16.49 -3.67
N ASN A 287 22.19 15.35 -3.57
CA ASN A 287 23.66 15.26 -3.29
C ASN A 287 24.11 13.82 -3.27
#